data_d221868e60c7d0aaa71e211a293f1c10
#
_entry.id   d221868e60c7d0aaa71e211a293f1c10
#
_cell.length_a   1.000
_cell.length_b   1.000
_cell.length_c   1.000
_cell.angle_alpha   90.00
_cell.angle_beta   90.00
_cell.angle_gamma   90.00
#
_symmetry.space_group_name_H-M   'P 1'
#
loop_
_entity.id
_entity.type
_entity.pdbx_description
1 polymer ?
#
loop_
_entity_poly.entity_id
_entity_poly.type
_entity_poly.pdbx_seq_one_letter_code
_entity_poly.pdbx_strand_id
1 'polypeptide(L)'
;NEGIEYHKETAEYGSVITSIQDPTKEGYTFTGWYTKDNEKVSYPITVTEDITLHSKYEINTYTVSFYHNNEKYAEDQKVNYGESAVKPSTDPTKEDYNFSGWVIKGTNNKYDFTSNVTKDIELESSFTAKPTYTVTFKIENEVILTENVIEGHKVTSKEAPYKKGYLFDKWYSDEGLTIENNFDEKIMNNKTIYGKYNENKHTVTYINEGTTYYTEEVLDSFTAKGPSTNPSKEGYTFKYFSKDKKVAFDYSAEITEDTTLYAVYEINKYTVTYINEG
;
A
#
# COMPACT_ATOMS: atom_id res chain seq x y z
N ASN A 1 22.74 -54.57 -10.75
CA ASN A 1 23.65 -54.03 -11.76
C ASN A 1 23.35 -54.77 -13.08
N GLU A 2 22.89 -54.02 -14.08
CA GLU A 2 22.40 -54.55 -15.35
C GLU A 2 23.47 -55.46 -16.03
N GLY A 3 23.20 -56.76 -16.13
CA GLY A 3 24.05 -57.73 -16.82
C GLY A 3 25.37 -58.11 -16.12
N ILE A 4 25.58 -57.68 -14.87
CA ILE A 4 26.77 -58.05 -14.08
C ILE A 4 26.40 -59.22 -13.16
N GLU A 5 27.23 -60.28 -13.15
CA GLU A 5 27.10 -61.40 -12.23
C GLU A 5 27.20 -60.85 -10.79
N TYR A 6 26.15 -61.05 -9.99
CA TYR A 6 26.06 -60.63 -8.61
C TYR A 6 26.64 -61.68 -7.65
N HIS A 7 26.25 -62.94 -7.90
CA HIS A 7 26.70 -64.10 -7.14
C HIS A 7 26.63 -65.35 -8.03
N LYS A 8 27.58 -66.23 -7.82
CA LYS A 8 27.64 -67.54 -8.46
C LYS A 8 28.07 -68.61 -7.47
N GLU A 9 27.39 -69.70 -7.40
CA GLU A 9 27.76 -70.83 -6.60
C GLU A 9 27.53 -72.13 -7.40
N THR A 10 28.22 -73.16 -7.03
CA THR A 10 28.08 -74.53 -7.56
C THR A 10 27.46 -75.41 -6.50
N ALA A 11 26.42 -76.14 -6.82
CA ALA A 11 25.65 -76.93 -5.93
C ALA A 11 25.41 -78.34 -6.52
N GLU A 12 25.37 -79.35 -5.67
CA GLU A 12 25.05 -80.73 -6.10
C GLU A 12 23.57 -80.88 -6.47
N TYR A 13 23.29 -81.82 -7.37
CA TYR A 13 21.91 -82.15 -7.72
C TYR A 13 21.12 -82.51 -6.46
N GLY A 14 19.94 -81.91 -6.32
CA GLY A 14 19.06 -82.10 -5.16
C GLY A 14 19.42 -81.29 -3.92
N SER A 15 20.51 -80.51 -3.93
CA SER A 15 20.76 -79.57 -2.84
C SER A 15 19.78 -78.42 -2.79
N VAL A 16 19.67 -77.79 -1.60
CA VAL A 16 18.68 -76.75 -1.34
C VAL A 16 19.42 -75.41 -1.01
N ILE A 17 19.15 -74.39 -1.83
CA ILE A 17 19.58 -73.04 -1.55
C ILE A 17 18.46 -72.33 -0.75
N THR A 18 18.78 -71.92 0.48
CA THR A 18 17.78 -71.38 1.41
C THR A 18 17.58 -69.89 1.29
N SER A 19 18.59 -69.13 0.89
CA SER A 19 18.57 -67.69 0.67
C SER A 19 19.85 -67.19 0.02
N ILE A 20 19.80 -66.01 -0.57
CA ILE A 20 20.97 -65.22 -0.98
C ILE A 20 20.73 -63.77 -0.48
N GLN A 21 21.81 -63.07 -0.20
CA GLN A 21 21.71 -61.65 0.18
C GLN A 21 21.03 -60.84 -0.96
N ASP A 22 20.06 -60.00 -0.60
CA ASP A 22 19.39 -59.15 -1.57
C ASP A 22 20.35 -58.04 -2.08
N PRO A 23 20.40 -57.83 -3.39
CA PRO A 23 21.23 -56.77 -3.95
C PRO A 23 20.57 -55.41 -3.71
N THR A 24 21.38 -54.37 -3.55
CA THR A 24 20.92 -53.00 -3.37
C THR A 24 21.15 -52.19 -4.65
N LYS A 25 20.18 -51.31 -4.95
CA LYS A 25 20.27 -50.31 -6.01
C LYS A 25 19.76 -48.98 -5.44
N GLU A 26 20.59 -47.96 -5.49
CA GLU A 26 20.24 -46.65 -4.97
C GLU A 26 18.96 -46.11 -5.64
N GLY A 27 17.99 -45.65 -4.85
CA GLY A 27 16.70 -45.14 -5.33
C GLY A 27 15.71 -46.21 -5.77
N TYR A 28 16.00 -47.49 -5.54
CA TYR A 28 15.13 -48.60 -5.91
C TYR A 28 14.94 -49.57 -4.76
N THR A 29 13.80 -50.20 -4.74
CA THR A 29 13.46 -51.32 -3.85
C THR A 29 13.61 -52.63 -4.61
N PHE A 30 14.38 -53.56 -4.09
CA PHE A 30 14.51 -54.91 -4.65
C PHE A 30 13.19 -55.65 -4.47
N THR A 31 12.63 -56.21 -5.57
CA THR A 31 11.36 -56.89 -5.55
C THR A 31 11.48 -58.41 -5.61
N GLY A 32 12.66 -58.94 -5.90
CA GLY A 32 12.95 -60.35 -5.91
C GLY A 32 13.83 -60.80 -7.08
N TRP A 33 14.09 -62.11 -7.05
CA TRP A 33 14.74 -62.85 -8.11
C TRP A 33 13.73 -63.43 -9.06
N TYR A 34 14.02 -63.42 -10.35
CA TYR A 34 13.10 -63.86 -11.41
C TYR A 34 13.85 -64.72 -12.42
N THR A 35 13.16 -65.72 -13.01
CA THR A 35 13.65 -66.52 -14.13
C THR A 35 13.70 -65.62 -15.41
N LYS A 36 14.31 -66.17 -16.47
CA LYS A 36 14.31 -65.55 -17.80
C LYS A 36 12.89 -65.35 -18.36
N ASP A 37 11.93 -66.20 -17.95
CA ASP A 37 10.53 -66.12 -18.35
C ASP A 37 9.67 -65.23 -17.47
N ASN A 38 10.36 -64.43 -16.63
CA ASN A 38 9.76 -63.42 -15.77
C ASN A 38 8.91 -63.97 -14.60
N GLU A 39 9.14 -65.21 -14.20
CA GLU A 39 8.53 -65.83 -13.04
C GLU A 39 9.30 -65.51 -11.78
N LYS A 40 8.62 -65.04 -10.72
CA LYS A 40 9.25 -64.74 -9.43
C LYS A 40 9.64 -66.03 -8.72
N VAL A 41 10.87 -66.09 -8.29
CA VAL A 41 11.41 -67.24 -7.57
C VAL A 41 11.32 -66.97 -6.07
N SER A 42 10.85 -67.99 -5.34
CA SER A 42 10.81 -67.99 -3.87
C SER A 42 11.79 -69.00 -3.32
N TYR A 43 12.49 -68.68 -2.27
CA TYR A 43 13.36 -69.60 -1.53
C TYR A 43 12.52 -70.41 -0.54
N PRO A 44 12.92 -71.68 -0.25
CA PRO A 44 14.14 -72.36 -0.75
C PRO A 44 13.99 -72.87 -2.19
N ILE A 45 15.14 -72.98 -2.91
CA ILE A 45 15.23 -73.52 -4.26
C ILE A 45 15.91 -74.85 -4.21
N THR A 46 15.32 -75.93 -4.78
CA THR A 46 16.00 -77.22 -4.99
C THR A 46 16.71 -77.18 -6.33
N VAL A 47 18.01 -77.45 -6.34
CA VAL A 47 18.83 -77.40 -7.55
C VAL A 47 18.72 -78.72 -8.33
N THR A 48 18.11 -78.69 -9.52
CA THR A 48 17.95 -79.81 -10.42
C THR A 48 18.58 -79.62 -11.79
N GLU A 49 18.97 -78.36 -12.10
CA GLU A 49 19.58 -77.93 -13.36
C GLU A 49 20.31 -76.62 -13.15
N ASP A 50 21.02 -76.10 -14.17
CA ASP A 50 21.60 -74.78 -14.18
C ASP A 50 20.49 -73.69 -14.14
N ILE A 51 20.52 -72.85 -13.13
CA ILE A 51 19.52 -71.78 -12.93
C ILE A 51 20.23 -70.43 -13.02
N THR A 52 19.66 -69.52 -13.85
CA THR A 52 20.05 -68.10 -13.89
C THR A 52 18.88 -67.28 -13.42
N LEU A 53 19.14 -66.45 -12.40
CA LEU A 53 18.13 -65.55 -11.82
C LEU A 53 18.53 -64.11 -12.08
N HIS A 54 17.50 -63.25 -12.39
CA HIS A 54 17.64 -61.86 -12.65
C HIS A 54 16.97 -61.04 -11.54
N SER A 55 17.72 -60.08 -10.97
CA SER A 55 17.15 -59.16 -9.99
C SER A 55 16.21 -58.16 -10.62
N LYS A 56 15.05 -57.91 -9.98
CA LYS A 56 14.15 -56.82 -10.36
C LYS A 56 14.01 -55.81 -9.25
N TYR A 57 13.71 -54.60 -9.68
CA TYR A 57 13.60 -53.46 -8.80
C TYR A 57 12.43 -52.59 -9.22
N GLU A 58 11.81 -51.96 -8.24
CA GLU A 58 10.85 -50.85 -8.44
C GLU A 58 11.50 -49.55 -8.01
N ILE A 59 11.27 -48.48 -8.78
CA ILE A 59 11.75 -47.13 -8.41
C ILE A 59 11.05 -46.66 -7.15
N ASN A 60 11.78 -46.11 -6.19
CA ASN A 60 11.22 -45.53 -5.00
C ASN A 60 10.45 -44.22 -5.36
N THR A 61 9.29 -44.04 -4.76
CA THR A 61 8.48 -42.82 -4.94
C THR A 61 8.39 -42.11 -3.63
N TYR A 62 8.63 -40.80 -3.68
CA TYR A 62 8.58 -39.90 -2.53
C TYR A 62 7.46 -38.91 -2.66
N THR A 63 7.03 -38.39 -1.50
CA THR A 63 5.96 -37.42 -1.41
C THR A 63 6.53 -36.03 -1.25
N VAL A 64 6.08 -35.08 -2.09
CA VAL A 64 6.36 -33.65 -1.91
C VAL A 64 5.04 -32.96 -1.58
N SER A 65 4.97 -32.37 -0.37
CA SER A 65 3.80 -31.71 0.18
C SER A 65 4.03 -30.21 0.29
N PHE A 66 2.98 -29.42 0.01
CA PHE A 66 3.00 -27.96 0.03
C PHE A 66 2.09 -27.43 1.11
N TYR A 67 2.59 -26.50 1.91
CA TYR A 67 1.87 -25.88 3.02
C TYR A 67 1.84 -24.37 2.90
N HIS A 68 0.73 -23.78 3.30
CA HIS A 68 0.56 -22.35 3.50
C HIS A 68 -0.18 -22.14 4.82
N ASN A 69 0.36 -21.33 5.73
CA ASN A 69 -0.19 -21.09 7.07
C ASN A 69 -0.44 -22.40 7.85
N ASN A 70 0.46 -23.38 7.75
CA ASN A 70 0.37 -24.72 8.33
C ASN A 70 -0.75 -25.61 7.77
N GLU A 71 -1.46 -25.18 6.75
CA GLU A 71 -2.48 -25.97 6.07
C GLU A 71 -1.97 -26.46 4.71
N LYS A 72 -2.46 -27.62 4.25
CA LYS A 72 -2.14 -28.11 2.91
C LYS A 72 -2.62 -27.11 1.87
N TYR A 73 -1.69 -26.70 1.01
CA TYR A 73 -1.95 -25.74 -0.06
C TYR A 73 -2.30 -26.40 -1.39
N ALA A 74 -1.69 -27.54 -1.67
CA ALA A 74 -1.89 -28.30 -2.90
C ALA A 74 -1.89 -29.79 -2.60
N GLU A 75 -2.39 -30.59 -3.56
CA GLU A 75 -2.32 -32.05 -3.49
C GLU A 75 -0.85 -32.51 -3.44
N ASP A 76 -0.64 -33.62 -2.70
CA ASP A 76 0.68 -34.25 -2.60
C ASP A 76 1.17 -34.73 -3.95
N GLN A 77 2.38 -34.38 -4.33
CA GLN A 77 3.02 -34.89 -5.52
C GLN A 77 3.75 -36.19 -5.19
N LYS A 78 3.51 -37.24 -5.99
CA LYS A 78 4.31 -38.45 -5.98
C LYS A 78 5.40 -38.34 -7.04
N VAL A 79 6.64 -38.32 -6.58
CA VAL A 79 7.82 -38.06 -7.42
C VAL A 79 8.74 -39.28 -7.32
N ASN A 80 9.16 -39.82 -8.45
CA ASN A 80 10.12 -40.94 -8.48
C ASN A 80 11.50 -40.46 -8.04
N TYR A 81 12.27 -41.37 -7.42
CA TYR A 81 13.65 -41.07 -7.08
C TYR A 81 14.44 -40.51 -8.26
N GLY A 82 15.13 -39.39 -8.02
CA GLY A 82 15.92 -38.73 -9.05
C GLY A 82 15.16 -37.80 -10.01
N GLU A 83 13.84 -37.79 -9.96
CA GLU A 83 13.05 -36.80 -10.66
C GLU A 83 12.88 -35.51 -9.82
N SER A 84 12.42 -34.43 -10.42
CA SER A 84 12.20 -33.16 -9.77
C SER A 84 10.71 -32.94 -9.47
N ALA A 85 10.40 -32.24 -8.37
CA ALA A 85 9.05 -31.80 -8.06
C ALA A 85 8.61 -30.64 -8.96
N VAL A 86 7.31 -30.47 -9.16
CA VAL A 86 6.73 -29.39 -9.94
C VAL A 86 6.17 -28.32 -9.00
N LYS A 87 6.49 -27.05 -9.25
CA LYS A 87 5.91 -25.93 -8.51
C LYS A 87 4.39 -25.91 -8.71
N PRO A 88 3.59 -25.65 -7.64
CA PRO A 88 2.15 -25.39 -7.79
C PRO A 88 1.86 -24.31 -8.84
N SER A 89 0.79 -24.49 -9.61
CA SER A 89 0.43 -23.59 -10.72
C SER A 89 0.03 -22.18 -10.28
N THR A 90 -0.40 -22.02 -9.03
CA THR A 90 -0.77 -20.75 -8.42
C THR A 90 0.13 -20.48 -7.23
N ASP A 91 0.46 -19.23 -7.00
CA ASP A 91 1.21 -18.82 -5.83
C ASP A 91 0.24 -18.47 -4.68
N PRO A 92 0.54 -18.85 -3.43
CA PRO A 92 -0.27 -18.43 -2.28
C PRO A 92 -0.15 -16.92 -2.08
N THR A 93 -1.21 -16.32 -1.52
CA THR A 93 -1.29 -14.89 -1.25
C THR A 93 -1.34 -14.63 0.25
N LYS A 94 -0.70 -13.53 0.67
CA LYS A 94 -0.76 -13.01 2.02
C LYS A 94 -0.88 -11.50 1.95
N GLU A 95 -1.87 -10.94 2.67
CA GLU A 95 -2.09 -9.49 2.72
C GLU A 95 -0.81 -8.77 3.16
N ASP A 96 -0.46 -7.69 2.47
CA ASP A 96 0.72 -6.86 2.70
C ASP A 96 2.08 -7.54 2.53
N TYR A 97 2.09 -8.70 1.87
CA TYR A 97 3.30 -9.43 1.57
C TYR A 97 3.38 -9.81 0.10
N ASN A 98 4.61 -9.96 -0.39
CA ASN A 98 4.93 -10.56 -1.68
C ASN A 98 5.35 -12.01 -1.46
N PHE A 99 4.81 -12.95 -2.24
CA PHE A 99 5.27 -14.34 -2.22
C PHE A 99 6.73 -14.40 -2.70
N SER A 100 7.61 -14.97 -1.89
CA SER A 100 9.05 -15.06 -2.17
C SER A 100 9.54 -16.46 -2.57
N GLY A 101 8.63 -17.43 -2.60
CA GLY A 101 8.90 -18.81 -3.01
C GLY A 101 8.56 -19.84 -1.95
N TRP A 102 8.93 -21.08 -2.25
CA TRP A 102 8.78 -22.23 -1.35
C TRP A 102 10.11 -22.49 -0.62
N VAL A 103 10.04 -22.76 0.68
CA VAL A 103 11.17 -23.13 1.54
C VAL A 103 10.93 -24.51 2.11
N ILE A 104 12.00 -25.21 2.50
CA ILE A 104 11.89 -26.47 3.25
C ILE A 104 11.27 -26.14 4.61
N LYS A 105 10.15 -26.75 4.93
CA LYS A 105 9.36 -26.49 6.13
C LYS A 105 10.20 -26.55 7.40
N GLY A 106 10.03 -25.53 8.26
CA GLY A 106 10.82 -25.36 9.47
C GLY A 106 12.23 -24.79 9.24
N THR A 107 12.53 -24.36 8.01
CA THR A 107 13.80 -23.70 7.66
C THR A 107 13.55 -22.44 6.82
N ASN A 108 14.62 -21.67 6.55
CA ASN A 108 14.60 -20.55 5.60
C ASN A 108 15.22 -20.91 4.25
N ASN A 109 15.53 -22.21 4.04
CA ASN A 109 16.20 -22.65 2.83
C ASN A 109 15.20 -22.74 1.67
N LYS A 110 15.39 -21.91 0.65
CA LYS A 110 14.61 -21.98 -0.57
C LYS A 110 14.77 -23.34 -1.24
N TYR A 111 13.65 -23.92 -1.66
CA TYR A 111 13.64 -25.14 -2.41
C TYR A 111 13.91 -24.87 -3.89
N ASP A 112 14.86 -25.63 -4.44
CA ASP A 112 15.18 -25.60 -5.86
C ASP A 112 14.40 -26.71 -6.58
N PHE A 113 13.42 -26.33 -7.39
CA PHE A 113 12.58 -27.26 -8.16
C PHE A 113 13.32 -27.96 -9.31
N THR A 114 14.60 -27.67 -9.52
CA THR A 114 15.46 -28.43 -10.45
C THR A 114 16.20 -29.57 -9.73
N SER A 115 16.15 -29.62 -8.38
CA SER A 115 16.81 -30.63 -7.58
C SER A 115 16.08 -31.97 -7.65
N ASN A 116 16.87 -33.04 -7.61
CA ASN A 116 16.35 -34.40 -7.55
C ASN A 116 15.70 -34.70 -6.19
N VAL A 117 14.54 -35.30 -6.22
CA VAL A 117 13.85 -35.80 -5.03
C VAL A 117 14.41 -37.18 -4.65
N THR A 118 14.98 -37.27 -3.45
CA THR A 118 15.57 -38.50 -2.91
C THR A 118 14.97 -38.95 -1.58
N LYS A 119 14.00 -38.19 -1.06
CA LYS A 119 13.24 -38.45 0.18
C LYS A 119 11.95 -37.63 0.18
N ASP A 120 11.05 -37.92 1.14
CA ASP A 120 9.87 -37.10 1.38
C ASP A 120 10.27 -35.66 1.75
N ILE A 121 9.54 -34.66 1.23
CA ILE A 121 9.81 -33.25 1.40
C ILE A 121 8.52 -32.52 1.77
N GLU A 122 8.58 -31.72 2.82
CA GLU A 122 7.54 -30.76 3.13
C GLU A 122 8.06 -29.34 2.80
N LEU A 123 7.27 -28.61 2.02
CA LEU A 123 7.55 -27.25 1.60
C LEU A 123 6.53 -26.29 2.19
N GLU A 124 7.01 -25.14 2.64
CA GLU A 124 6.16 -24.07 3.18
C GLU A 124 6.34 -22.79 2.37
N SER A 125 5.23 -22.06 2.18
CA SER A 125 5.27 -20.78 1.49
C SER A 125 6.04 -19.72 2.28
N SER A 126 6.91 -18.99 1.61
CA SER A 126 7.68 -17.89 2.19
C SER A 126 7.24 -16.56 1.61
N PHE A 127 7.26 -15.52 2.44
CA PHE A 127 6.79 -14.18 2.09
C PHE A 127 7.76 -13.11 2.55
N THR A 128 7.81 -12.02 1.79
CA THR A 128 8.53 -10.79 2.15
C THR A 128 7.51 -9.66 2.29
N ALA A 129 7.58 -8.89 3.37
CA ALA A 129 6.70 -7.74 3.55
C ALA A 129 6.81 -6.78 2.36
N LYS A 130 5.69 -6.23 1.92
CA LYS A 130 5.67 -5.16 0.91
C LYS A 130 6.40 -3.94 1.46
N PRO A 131 7.07 -3.16 0.62
CA PRO A 131 7.69 -1.91 1.04
C PRO A 131 6.63 -0.90 1.49
N THR A 132 7.06 0.07 2.29
CA THR A 132 6.27 1.23 2.64
C THR A 132 6.81 2.45 1.93
N TYR A 133 5.92 3.35 1.51
CA TYR A 133 6.25 4.61 0.87
C TYR A 133 5.78 5.78 1.72
N THR A 134 6.57 6.83 1.74
CA THR A 134 6.23 8.06 2.47
C THR A 134 5.37 8.96 1.59
N VAL A 135 4.17 9.30 2.09
CA VAL A 135 3.31 10.32 1.52
C VAL A 135 3.42 11.57 2.37
N THR A 136 3.81 12.67 1.75
CA THR A 136 4.02 13.96 2.41
C THR A 136 2.95 14.95 1.97
N PHE A 137 2.23 15.54 2.92
CA PHE A 137 1.29 16.63 2.67
C PHE A 137 1.97 17.97 2.93
N LYS A 138 1.98 18.84 1.94
CA LYS A 138 2.57 20.18 2.03
C LYS A 138 1.51 21.24 1.74
N ILE A 139 1.62 22.36 2.43
CA ILE A 139 0.89 23.58 2.08
C ILE A 139 1.94 24.70 2.00
N GLU A 140 1.96 25.40 0.86
CA GLU A 140 3.04 26.32 0.53
C GLU A 140 4.39 25.55 0.58
N ASN A 141 5.34 25.92 1.40
CA ASN A 141 6.60 25.17 1.55
C ASN A 141 6.68 24.36 2.84
N GLU A 142 5.61 24.33 3.63
CA GLU A 142 5.59 23.66 4.92
C GLU A 142 5.02 22.25 4.83
N VAL A 143 5.68 21.30 5.50
CA VAL A 143 5.17 19.94 5.67
C VAL A 143 4.14 19.95 6.79
N ILE A 144 2.89 19.62 6.43
CA ILE A 144 1.79 19.54 7.39
C ILE A 144 1.74 18.17 8.05
N LEU A 145 2.01 17.11 7.27
CA LEU A 145 1.96 15.73 7.72
C LEU A 145 2.80 14.84 6.81
N THR A 146 3.35 13.79 7.40
CA THR A 146 3.91 12.64 6.67
C THR A 146 3.26 11.36 7.15
N GLU A 147 2.98 10.44 6.23
CA GLU A 147 2.36 9.14 6.51
C GLU A 147 3.10 8.06 5.73
N ASN A 148 3.38 6.92 6.38
CA ASN A 148 3.94 5.76 5.70
C ASN A 148 2.80 4.82 5.28
N VAL A 149 2.75 4.53 3.99
CA VAL A 149 1.70 3.74 3.35
C VAL A 149 2.31 2.49 2.74
N ILE A 150 1.74 1.32 3.01
CA ILE A 150 2.18 0.05 2.41
C ILE A 150 1.87 0.08 0.91
N GLU A 151 2.78 -0.46 0.11
CA GLU A 151 2.62 -0.58 -1.34
C GLU A 151 1.26 -1.17 -1.73
N GLY A 152 0.57 -0.46 -2.63
CA GLY A 152 -0.75 -0.87 -3.13
C GLY A 152 -1.93 -0.44 -2.25
N HIS A 153 -1.69 0.17 -1.09
CA HIS A 153 -2.72 0.82 -0.29
C HIS A 153 -2.98 2.26 -0.77
N LYS A 154 -4.08 2.83 -0.35
CA LYS A 154 -4.45 4.21 -0.62
C LYS A 154 -4.12 5.08 0.59
N VAL A 155 -3.95 6.37 0.36
CA VAL A 155 -3.92 7.39 1.40
C VAL A 155 -5.26 8.11 1.42
N THR A 156 -5.76 8.46 2.62
CA THR A 156 -6.99 9.24 2.76
C THR A 156 -6.72 10.73 2.67
N SER A 157 -7.69 11.50 2.15
CA SER A 157 -7.65 12.96 2.21
C SER A 157 -7.50 13.43 3.66
N LYS A 158 -6.73 14.48 3.86
CA LYS A 158 -6.51 15.10 5.18
C LYS A 158 -7.25 16.43 5.24
N GLU A 159 -7.74 16.76 6.43
CA GLU A 159 -8.21 18.12 6.70
C GLU A 159 -7.01 19.07 6.68
N ALA A 160 -7.21 20.21 6.01
CA ALA A 160 -6.19 21.26 6.02
C ALA A 160 -6.29 22.08 7.32
N PRO A 161 -5.16 22.54 7.89
CA PRO A 161 -5.20 23.44 9.04
C PRO A 161 -6.03 24.71 8.76
N TYR A 162 -6.70 25.24 9.78
CA TYR A 162 -7.39 26.53 9.63
C TYR A 162 -6.36 27.65 9.35
N LYS A 163 -6.65 28.48 8.34
CA LYS A 163 -5.87 29.67 8.01
C LYS A 163 -6.79 30.88 7.94
N LYS A 164 -6.64 31.84 8.88
CA LYS A 164 -7.47 33.04 8.98
C LYS A 164 -7.40 33.84 7.68
N GLY A 165 -8.55 34.19 7.14
CA GLY A 165 -8.67 34.94 5.90
C GLY A 165 -8.60 34.12 4.62
N TYR A 166 -8.54 32.78 4.74
CA TYR A 166 -8.39 31.90 3.59
C TYR A 166 -9.35 30.72 3.66
N LEU A 167 -9.78 30.24 2.50
CA LEU A 167 -10.51 29.00 2.32
C LEU A 167 -9.58 27.95 1.71
N PHE A 168 -9.57 26.76 2.30
CA PHE A 168 -8.88 25.65 1.66
C PHE A 168 -9.60 25.27 0.37
N ASP A 169 -8.86 25.20 -0.73
CA ASP A 169 -9.39 24.80 -2.04
C ASP A 169 -9.43 23.26 -2.12
N LYS A 170 -8.29 22.64 -2.34
CA LYS A 170 -8.15 21.19 -2.45
C LYS A 170 -6.69 20.75 -2.39
N TRP A 171 -6.50 19.44 -2.47
CA TRP A 171 -5.20 18.81 -2.58
C TRP A 171 -4.85 18.54 -4.04
N TYR A 172 -3.58 18.76 -4.42
CA TYR A 172 -3.01 18.61 -5.75
C TYR A 172 -1.87 17.60 -5.74
N SER A 173 -1.66 16.88 -6.86
CA SER A 173 -0.57 15.93 -7.03
C SER A 173 0.72 16.55 -7.53
N ASP A 174 0.70 17.81 -7.92
CA ASP A 174 1.83 18.57 -8.47
C ASP A 174 2.07 19.87 -7.70
N GLU A 175 3.32 20.30 -7.61
CA GLU A 175 3.73 21.55 -6.95
C GLU A 175 3.15 22.78 -7.65
N GLY A 176 2.87 22.69 -8.94
CA GLY A 176 2.24 23.74 -9.73
C GLY A 176 0.75 23.95 -9.41
N LEU A 177 0.16 23.11 -8.56
CA LEU A 177 -1.26 23.17 -8.15
C LEU A 177 -2.21 23.17 -9.34
N THR A 178 -1.94 22.31 -10.33
CA THR A 178 -2.71 22.23 -11.58
C THR A 178 -3.50 20.92 -11.69
N ILE A 179 -3.04 19.85 -11.06
CA ILE A 179 -3.62 18.51 -11.13
C ILE A 179 -4.18 18.13 -9.77
N GLU A 180 -5.50 18.04 -9.64
CA GLU A 180 -6.15 17.59 -8.42
C GLU A 180 -5.68 16.19 -8.02
N ASN A 181 -5.39 15.99 -6.73
CA ASN A 181 -4.94 14.69 -6.25
C ASN A 181 -6.07 13.68 -6.22
N ASN A 182 -5.84 12.52 -6.84
CA ASN A 182 -6.74 11.38 -6.78
C ASN A 182 -6.40 10.51 -5.55
N PHE A 183 -7.24 10.53 -4.52
CA PHE A 183 -7.10 9.70 -3.32
C PHE A 183 -7.53 8.23 -3.52
N ASP A 184 -8.09 7.89 -4.68
CA ASP A 184 -8.38 6.51 -5.05
C ASP A 184 -7.20 5.77 -5.65
N GLU A 185 -6.15 6.50 -5.98
CA GLU A 185 -4.91 5.95 -6.50
C GLU A 185 -4.14 5.17 -5.43
N LYS A 186 -3.60 4.00 -5.82
CA LYS A 186 -2.73 3.19 -4.97
C LYS A 186 -1.33 3.80 -4.90
N ILE A 187 -0.76 3.81 -3.72
CA ILE A 187 0.60 4.30 -3.51
C ILE A 187 1.59 3.20 -3.91
N MET A 188 2.44 3.51 -4.90
CA MET A 188 3.46 2.62 -5.45
C MET A 188 4.88 3.20 -5.33
N ASN A 189 5.01 4.43 -4.83
CA ASN A 189 6.27 5.14 -4.59
C ASN A 189 6.05 6.29 -3.59
N ASN A 190 7.12 6.93 -3.15
CA ASN A 190 7.02 8.15 -2.34
C ASN A 190 6.27 9.23 -3.13
N LYS A 191 5.35 9.94 -2.46
CA LYS A 191 4.51 10.96 -3.08
C LYS A 191 4.43 12.21 -2.22
N THR A 192 4.44 13.39 -2.84
CA THR A 192 4.09 14.65 -2.18
C THR A 192 2.74 15.14 -2.71
N ILE A 193 1.89 15.56 -1.81
CA ILE A 193 0.55 16.09 -2.09
C ILE A 193 0.53 17.53 -1.58
N TYR A 194 0.08 18.46 -2.41
CA TYR A 194 0.15 19.90 -2.17
C TYR A 194 -1.24 20.47 -1.94
N GLY A 195 -1.42 21.19 -0.83
CA GLY A 195 -2.66 21.89 -0.52
C GLY A 195 -2.61 23.33 -0.97
N LYS A 196 -3.77 23.85 -1.42
CA LYS A 196 -3.96 25.22 -1.84
C LYS A 196 -4.97 25.92 -0.98
N TYR A 197 -4.67 27.19 -0.64
CA TYR A 197 -5.63 28.12 -0.08
C TYR A 197 -5.94 29.24 -1.09
N ASN A 198 -7.21 29.63 -1.12
CA ASN A 198 -7.65 30.84 -1.80
C ASN A 198 -7.97 31.91 -0.76
N GLU A 199 -7.67 33.19 -1.07
CA GLU A 199 -8.08 34.32 -0.23
C GLU A 199 -9.61 34.36 -0.15
N ASN A 200 -10.13 34.47 1.08
CA ASN A 200 -11.55 34.75 1.34
C ASN A 200 -11.67 36.24 1.66
N LYS A 201 -12.20 37.01 0.74
CA LYS A 201 -12.31 38.48 0.86
C LYS A 201 -13.71 38.92 0.86
N HIS A 202 -13.95 39.99 1.62
CA HIS A 202 -15.22 40.74 1.65
C HIS A 202 -14.96 42.18 1.23
N THR A 203 -15.93 42.78 0.55
CA THR A 203 -15.91 44.18 0.12
C THR A 203 -16.53 45.05 1.18
N VAL A 204 -15.81 46.06 1.66
CA VAL A 204 -16.35 47.12 2.49
C VAL A 204 -16.59 48.36 1.60
N THR A 205 -17.83 48.77 1.45
CA THR A 205 -18.22 49.87 0.61
C THR A 205 -18.64 51.08 1.48
N TYR A 206 -18.04 52.23 1.26
CA TYR A 206 -18.32 53.48 1.96
C TYR A 206 -19.13 54.37 1.06
N ILE A 207 -20.31 54.79 1.53
CA ILE A 207 -21.30 55.61 0.78
C ILE A 207 -21.32 57.03 1.35
N ASN A 208 -21.13 57.99 0.48
CA ASN A 208 -21.39 59.41 0.76
C ASN A 208 -22.51 59.94 -0.12
N GLU A 209 -23.57 60.47 0.49
CA GLU A 209 -24.72 61.07 -0.20
C GLU A 209 -25.31 60.21 -1.36
N GLY A 210 -25.36 58.88 -1.15
CA GLY A 210 -25.91 57.90 -2.11
C GLY A 210 -24.91 57.44 -3.19
N THR A 211 -23.69 57.94 -3.19
CA THR A 211 -22.64 57.52 -4.12
C THR A 211 -21.52 56.80 -3.40
N THR A 212 -20.87 55.85 -4.06
CA THR A 212 -19.69 55.16 -3.52
C THR A 212 -18.53 56.17 -3.38
N TYR A 213 -18.11 56.37 -2.15
CA TYR A 213 -16.98 57.23 -1.79
C TYR A 213 -15.64 56.47 -1.82
N TYR A 214 -15.65 55.26 -1.26
CA TYR A 214 -14.45 54.41 -1.15
C TYR A 214 -14.85 52.94 -1.07
N THR A 215 -13.99 52.04 -1.51
CA THR A 215 -14.13 50.60 -1.32
C THR A 215 -12.79 50.03 -0.90
N GLU A 216 -12.82 49.01 -0.06
CA GLU A 216 -11.66 48.20 0.26
C GLU A 216 -12.01 46.72 0.30
N GLU A 217 -11.06 45.85 -0.07
CA GLU A 217 -11.16 44.42 0.13
C GLU A 217 -10.48 44.05 1.47
N VAL A 218 -11.18 43.31 2.29
CA VAL A 218 -10.74 42.87 3.60
C VAL A 218 -10.81 41.37 3.63
N LEU A 219 -9.71 40.70 4.02
CA LEU A 219 -9.71 39.28 4.23
C LEU A 219 -10.69 38.90 5.34
N ASP A 220 -11.37 37.78 5.18
CA ASP A 220 -12.34 37.25 6.16
C ASP A 220 -11.77 37.26 7.57
N SER A 221 -12.58 37.68 8.51
CA SER A 221 -12.21 37.82 9.93
C SER A 221 -11.11 38.85 10.23
N PHE A 222 -10.66 39.64 9.26
CA PHE A 222 -9.77 40.79 9.50
C PHE A 222 -10.62 42.07 9.64
N THR A 223 -9.97 43.17 10.06
CA THR A 223 -10.62 44.47 10.31
C THR A 223 -10.44 45.39 9.13
N ALA A 224 -11.47 46.23 8.87
CA ALA A 224 -11.42 47.28 7.88
C ALA A 224 -10.49 48.42 8.35
N LYS A 225 -9.83 49.09 7.40
CA LYS A 225 -8.98 50.26 7.68
C LYS A 225 -9.73 51.59 7.50
N GLY A 226 -10.69 51.61 6.60
CA GLY A 226 -11.43 52.81 6.20
C GLY A 226 -10.65 53.70 5.25
N PRO A 227 -11.33 54.72 4.69
CA PRO A 227 -10.72 55.69 3.81
C PRO A 227 -9.74 56.63 4.56
N SER A 228 -8.61 56.98 3.91
CA SER A 228 -7.59 57.87 4.47
C SER A 228 -8.02 59.32 4.70
N THR A 229 -9.11 59.71 4.05
CA THR A 229 -9.69 61.05 4.17
C THR A 229 -11.19 60.96 4.47
N ASN A 230 -11.70 61.92 5.20
CA ASN A 230 -13.15 61.99 5.46
C ASN A 230 -13.90 62.58 4.26
N PRO A 231 -15.09 62.09 3.96
CA PRO A 231 -15.96 62.70 2.96
C PRO A 231 -16.43 64.06 3.44
N SER A 232 -16.71 64.98 2.51
CA SER A 232 -17.24 66.33 2.80
C SER A 232 -18.69 66.47 2.32
N LYS A 233 -19.43 67.33 3.05
CA LYS A 233 -20.77 67.75 2.68
C LYS A 233 -20.90 69.25 3.06
N GLU A 234 -21.35 70.07 2.12
CA GLU A 234 -21.51 71.50 2.35
C GLU A 234 -22.50 71.80 3.50
N GLY A 235 -22.10 72.64 4.42
CA GLY A 235 -22.87 72.97 5.60
C GLY A 235 -22.92 71.95 6.71
N TYR A 236 -22.12 70.86 6.61
CA TYR A 236 -22.11 69.79 7.58
C TYR A 236 -20.68 69.40 7.98
N THR A 237 -20.54 68.87 9.18
CA THR A 237 -19.30 68.25 9.68
C THR A 237 -19.45 66.70 9.68
N PHE A 238 -18.52 65.99 9.06
CA PHE A 238 -18.46 64.50 9.10
C PHE A 238 -18.25 64.06 10.53
N LYS A 239 -18.99 63.03 10.96
CA LYS A 239 -18.89 62.42 12.31
C LYS A 239 -18.25 61.06 12.25
N TYR A 240 -18.83 60.12 11.51
CA TYR A 240 -18.38 58.76 11.40
C TYR A 240 -19.04 58.06 10.23
N PHE A 241 -18.55 56.87 9.92
CA PHE A 241 -19.26 55.89 9.08
C PHE A 241 -20.12 54.96 9.94
N SER A 242 -21.20 54.40 9.41
CA SER A 242 -22.19 53.59 10.13
C SER A 242 -22.91 52.62 9.20
N LYS A 243 -23.21 51.40 9.65
CA LYS A 243 -24.08 50.45 8.92
C LYS A 243 -25.54 50.90 8.87
N ASP A 244 -26.02 51.51 9.95
CA ASP A 244 -27.44 51.84 10.19
C ASP A 244 -27.74 53.37 10.28
N LYS A 245 -26.72 54.20 10.11
CA LYS A 245 -26.71 55.67 10.30
C LYS A 245 -27.01 56.12 11.73
N LYS A 246 -26.96 55.24 12.72
CA LYS A 246 -27.26 55.54 14.13
C LYS A 246 -26.05 55.37 15.04
N VAL A 247 -25.27 54.29 14.84
CA VAL A 247 -24.14 53.96 15.68
C VAL A 247 -22.89 54.01 14.81
N ALA A 248 -21.79 54.60 15.35
CA ALA A 248 -20.51 54.60 14.67
C ALA A 248 -20.02 53.16 14.41
N PHE A 249 -19.48 52.94 13.21
CA PHE A 249 -18.86 51.64 12.88
C PHE A 249 -17.64 51.43 13.75
N ASP A 250 -17.54 50.21 14.35
CA ASP A 250 -16.40 49.77 15.12
C ASP A 250 -15.34 49.16 14.19
N TYR A 251 -14.26 49.88 13.95
CA TYR A 251 -13.15 49.44 13.12
C TYR A 251 -12.27 48.33 13.77
N SER A 252 -12.57 47.98 15.03
CA SER A 252 -11.95 46.79 15.67
C SER A 252 -12.75 45.50 15.40
N ALA A 253 -13.95 45.62 14.87
CA ALA A 253 -14.79 44.46 14.53
C ALA A 253 -14.28 43.74 13.28
N GLU A 254 -14.33 42.43 13.32
CA GLU A 254 -13.97 41.57 12.19
C GLU A 254 -15.01 41.65 11.07
N ILE A 255 -14.55 41.67 9.83
CA ILE A 255 -15.39 41.64 8.63
C ILE A 255 -15.55 40.18 8.23
N THR A 256 -16.80 39.68 8.24
CA THR A 256 -17.13 38.28 7.89
C THR A 256 -18.14 38.20 6.75
N GLU A 257 -18.54 39.37 6.21
CA GLU A 257 -19.48 39.52 5.09
C GLU A 257 -19.25 40.85 4.38
N ASP A 258 -19.72 40.98 3.15
CA ASP A 258 -19.75 42.27 2.45
C ASP A 258 -20.50 43.33 3.26
N THR A 259 -19.88 44.46 3.49
CA THR A 259 -20.36 45.46 4.42
C THR A 259 -20.49 46.81 3.73
N THR A 260 -21.66 47.47 3.89
CA THR A 260 -21.88 48.82 3.42
C THR A 260 -21.96 49.78 4.60
N LEU A 261 -21.18 50.87 4.53
CA LEU A 261 -21.09 51.90 5.55
C LEU A 261 -21.47 53.26 4.95
N TYR A 262 -22.32 53.99 5.66
CA TYR A 262 -22.81 55.27 5.25
C TYR A 262 -22.19 56.39 6.05
N ALA A 263 -21.79 57.49 5.39
CA ALA A 263 -21.30 58.70 6.05
C ALA A 263 -22.43 59.36 6.86
N VAL A 264 -22.13 59.71 8.10
CA VAL A 264 -23.05 60.39 9.01
C VAL A 264 -22.48 61.75 9.32
N TYR A 265 -23.34 62.79 9.24
CA TYR A 265 -23.00 64.19 9.36
C TYR A 265 -23.81 64.85 10.43
N GLU A 266 -23.25 65.92 10.99
CA GLU A 266 -23.93 66.87 11.85
C GLU A 266 -23.98 68.22 11.15
N ILE A 267 -25.15 68.92 11.18
CA ILE A 267 -25.32 70.24 10.58
C ILE A 267 -24.51 71.26 11.33
N ASN A 268 -23.77 72.11 10.58
CA ASN A 268 -23.02 73.18 11.17
C ASN A 268 -23.94 74.26 11.70
N LYS A 269 -23.62 74.81 12.86
CA LYS A 269 -24.36 75.94 13.48
C LYS A 269 -23.43 77.13 13.52
N TYR A 270 -23.97 78.26 13.09
CA TYR A 270 -23.23 79.53 13.11
C TYR A 270 -23.96 80.53 13.99
N THR A 271 -23.22 81.37 14.69
CA THR A 271 -23.76 82.48 15.49
C THR A 271 -23.77 83.73 14.68
N VAL A 272 -24.95 84.37 14.60
CA VAL A 272 -25.10 85.75 14.02
C VAL A 272 -25.22 86.73 15.16
N THR A 273 -24.28 87.66 15.25
CA THR A 273 -24.24 88.64 16.31
C THR A 273 -24.64 89.98 15.68
N TYR A 274 -25.70 90.62 16.23
CA TYR A 274 -26.09 91.92 15.87
C TYR A 274 -25.53 92.92 16.90
N ILE A 275 -24.75 93.94 16.46
CA ILE A 275 -24.21 94.97 17.31
C ILE A 275 -24.95 96.28 16.99
N ASN A 276 -25.55 96.86 18.01
CA ASN A 276 -26.13 98.21 17.87
C ASN A 276 -25.10 99.24 18.36
N GLU A 277 -24.52 100.00 17.41
CA GLU A 277 -23.62 101.13 17.71
C GLU A 277 -24.41 102.39 17.91
N GLY A 278 -25.23 102.44 18.95
CA GLY A 278 -26.21 103.42 19.33
C GLY A 278 -25.98 104.90 19.04
#